data_bba665eef2071a1a5f0f86e2d8723707
#
_entry.id   bba665eef2071a1a5f0f86e2d8723707
#
_cell.length_a   1.000
_cell.length_b   1.000
_cell.length_c   1.000
_cell.angle_alpha   90.00
_cell.angle_beta   90.00
_cell.angle_gamma   90.00
#
_symmetry.space_group_name_H-M   'P 1'
#
loop_
_entity.id
_entity.type
_entity.pdbx_description
1 polymer ?
#
loop_
_entity_poly.entity_id
_entity_poly.type
_entity_poly.pdbx_seq_one_letter_code
_entity_poly.pdbx_strand_id
1 'polypeptide(L)'
;MVGRAAITPPDGPVSLFQNNEEIMGIIMDRKVEFSTLVRAQPERVYDSIATGEGLDGWFTTGATVDPIAGGEIHFRWKDHGLENYTGENGGPILEARRPERFVFRWKADSGSYLTTVEIDFTPVASGTVVKLMEYGYEDSPVGMQDFLNRVTGWAQALTLLKFYVEHGVKY
;
A
#
# COMPACT_ATOMS: atom_id res chain seq x y z
N MET A 1 -59.88 37.33 -23.60
CA MET A 1 -59.98 35.90 -23.22
C MET A 1 -58.84 35.18 -23.86
N VAL A 2 -57.84 34.84 -23.05
CA VAL A 2 -56.65 34.14 -23.53
C VAL A 2 -56.64 32.78 -22.84
N GLY A 3 -56.79 31.73 -23.65
CA GLY A 3 -56.87 30.33 -23.19
C GLY A 3 -55.53 29.84 -22.67
N ARG A 4 -55.58 29.29 -21.49
CA ARG A 4 -54.46 28.66 -20.80
C ARG A 4 -54.38 27.21 -21.29
N ALA A 5 -53.32 26.87 -22.02
CA ALA A 5 -53.02 25.49 -22.42
C ALA A 5 -52.47 24.74 -21.20
N ALA A 6 -53.08 23.63 -20.84
CA ALA A 6 -52.62 22.70 -19.81
C ALA A 6 -51.47 21.85 -20.40
N ILE A 7 -50.33 21.86 -19.74
CA ILE A 7 -49.21 20.96 -20.04
C ILE A 7 -49.41 19.70 -19.22
N THR A 8 -49.67 18.59 -19.91
CA THR A 8 -49.71 17.23 -19.30
C THR A 8 -48.28 16.70 -19.15
N PRO A 9 -47.88 16.21 -18.00
CA PRO A 9 -46.60 15.53 -17.88
C PRO A 9 -46.64 14.14 -18.53
N PRO A 10 -45.53 13.64 -19.10
CA PRO A 10 -45.50 12.32 -19.68
C PRO A 10 -45.43 11.26 -18.56
N ASP A 11 -46.50 10.46 -18.45
CA ASP A 11 -46.50 9.21 -17.68
C ASP A 11 -45.70 8.14 -18.44
N GLY A 12 -44.52 7.84 -17.95
CA GLY A 12 -43.80 6.64 -18.32
C GLY A 12 -43.20 6.01 -17.03
N PRO A 13 -43.32 4.71 -16.86
CA PRO A 13 -42.70 4.09 -15.68
C PRO A 13 -41.19 4.24 -15.77
N VAL A 14 -40.60 4.93 -14.80
CA VAL A 14 -39.16 4.98 -14.62
C VAL A 14 -38.73 3.57 -14.25
N SER A 15 -38.05 2.90 -15.18
CA SER A 15 -37.44 1.58 -14.96
C SER A 15 -36.39 1.67 -13.84
N LEU A 16 -36.74 1.16 -12.68
CA LEU A 16 -35.84 0.99 -11.52
C LEU A 16 -34.93 -0.23 -11.70
N PHE A 17 -34.48 -0.50 -12.91
CA PHE A 17 -33.38 -1.45 -13.15
C PHE A 17 -32.11 -0.66 -13.43
N GLN A 18 -31.62 0.04 -12.41
CA GLN A 18 -30.25 0.51 -12.43
C GLN A 18 -29.35 -0.67 -12.01
N ASN A 19 -28.56 -1.05 -12.96
CA ASN A 19 -27.53 -2.05 -12.98
C ASN A 19 -26.66 -2.02 -11.73
N ASN A 20 -26.60 -3.17 -11.06
CA ASN A 20 -25.64 -3.46 -9.96
C ASN A 20 -24.17 -3.53 -10.43
N GLU A 21 -23.81 -2.90 -11.54
CA GLU A 21 -22.46 -2.99 -12.14
C GLU A 21 -21.61 -1.72 -12.01
N GLU A 22 -22.06 -0.66 -11.34
CA GLU A 22 -21.30 0.60 -11.27
C GLU A 22 -20.92 1.06 -9.85
N ILE A 23 -20.56 0.12 -8.97
CA ILE A 23 -19.77 0.49 -7.80
C ILE A 23 -18.42 -0.26 -7.85
N MET A 24 -17.77 -0.24 -8.98
CA MET A 24 -16.31 -0.29 -8.99
C MET A 24 -15.87 1.14 -8.69
N GLY A 25 -15.40 1.37 -7.46
CA GLY A 25 -14.87 2.66 -7.07
C GLY A 25 -13.85 3.13 -8.11
N ILE A 26 -13.98 4.35 -8.59
CA ILE A 26 -13.00 4.95 -9.50
C ILE A 26 -11.67 4.95 -8.75
N ILE A 27 -10.65 4.34 -9.36
CA ILE A 27 -9.31 4.29 -8.78
C ILE A 27 -8.61 5.60 -9.13
N MET A 28 -8.03 6.24 -8.11
CA MET A 28 -7.26 7.46 -8.27
C MET A 28 -6.01 7.18 -9.12
N ASP A 29 -5.77 7.99 -10.15
CA ASP A 29 -4.54 7.96 -10.96
C ASP A 29 -3.36 8.61 -10.21
N ARG A 30 -3.22 8.28 -8.91
CA ARG A 30 -2.12 8.75 -8.07
C ARG A 30 -1.43 7.57 -7.44
N LYS A 31 -0.13 7.70 -7.30
CA LYS A 31 0.72 6.71 -6.63
C LYS A 31 1.67 7.39 -5.66
N VAL A 32 1.93 6.72 -4.56
CA VAL A 32 3.08 7.02 -3.71
C VAL A 32 4.31 6.48 -4.43
N GLU A 33 5.35 7.28 -4.55
CA GLU A 33 6.61 6.85 -5.17
C GLU A 33 7.79 7.43 -4.38
N PHE A 34 8.66 6.54 -3.91
CA PHE A 34 9.90 6.88 -3.22
C PHE A 34 11.08 6.14 -3.81
N SER A 35 12.24 6.75 -3.71
CA SER A 35 13.51 6.11 -4.03
C SER A 35 14.55 6.50 -2.99
N THR A 36 15.30 5.52 -2.50
CA THR A 36 16.39 5.75 -1.54
C THR A 36 17.57 4.86 -1.82
N LEU A 37 18.78 5.36 -1.55
CA LEU A 37 20.00 4.55 -1.56
C LEU A 37 20.25 3.96 -0.18
N VAL A 38 20.38 2.64 -0.11
CA VAL A 38 20.79 1.87 1.08
C VAL A 38 22.18 1.31 0.82
N ARG A 39 23.15 1.61 1.69
CA ARG A 39 24.55 1.19 1.53
C ARG A 39 24.75 -0.24 2.00
N ALA A 40 24.14 -1.19 1.29
CA ALA A 40 24.27 -2.62 1.52
C ALA A 40 24.02 -3.39 0.22
N GLN A 41 24.41 -4.68 0.20
CA GLN A 41 24.14 -5.56 -0.94
C GLN A 41 22.64 -5.82 -1.10
N PRO A 42 22.15 -6.02 -2.34
CA PRO A 42 20.73 -6.18 -2.63
C PRO A 42 20.06 -7.29 -1.83
N GLU A 43 20.74 -8.42 -1.62
CA GLU A 43 20.21 -9.55 -0.86
C GLU A 43 19.88 -9.16 0.58
N ARG A 44 20.76 -8.40 1.24
CA ARG A 44 20.54 -7.94 2.61
C ARG A 44 19.37 -6.96 2.69
N VAL A 45 19.27 -6.05 1.73
CA VAL A 45 18.17 -5.06 1.70
C VAL A 45 16.84 -5.76 1.41
N TYR A 46 16.82 -6.68 0.45
CA TYR A 46 15.66 -7.50 0.13
C TYR A 46 15.18 -8.32 1.33
N ASP A 47 16.08 -9.07 1.98
CA ASP A 47 15.76 -9.93 3.12
C ASP A 47 15.22 -9.12 4.32
N SER A 48 15.67 -7.87 4.48
CA SER A 48 15.14 -6.96 5.50
C SER A 48 13.68 -6.58 5.27
N ILE A 49 13.15 -6.73 4.07
CA ILE A 49 11.76 -6.39 3.69
C ILE A 49 10.92 -7.65 3.47
N ALA A 50 11.50 -8.68 2.87
CA ALA A 50 10.77 -9.86 2.41
C ALA A 50 10.88 -11.06 3.37
N THR A 51 11.29 -10.85 4.61
CA THR A 51 11.28 -11.89 5.66
C THR A 51 10.70 -11.34 6.96
N GLY A 52 10.08 -12.21 7.76
CA GLY A 52 9.55 -11.82 9.07
C GLY A 52 10.64 -11.29 10.00
N GLU A 53 11.79 -12.00 10.09
CA GLU A 53 12.93 -11.57 10.90
C GLU A 53 13.47 -10.21 10.45
N GLY A 54 13.58 -10.00 9.14
CA GLY A 54 14.02 -8.72 8.57
C GLY A 54 13.08 -7.58 8.96
N LEU A 55 11.78 -7.75 8.78
CA LEU A 55 10.75 -6.76 9.13
C LEU A 55 10.73 -6.44 10.64
N ASP A 56 10.87 -7.45 11.49
CA ASP A 56 10.89 -7.29 12.95
C ASP A 56 12.15 -6.56 13.46
N GLY A 57 13.10 -6.35 12.59
CA GLY A 57 14.28 -5.56 12.91
C GLY A 57 14.05 -4.05 12.89
N TRP A 58 13.03 -3.56 12.16
CA TRP A 58 12.89 -2.13 11.94
C TRP A 58 11.44 -1.63 11.73
N PHE A 59 10.49 -2.51 11.42
CA PHE A 59 9.14 -2.09 11.00
C PHE A 59 8.02 -2.71 11.83
N THR A 60 8.19 -3.95 12.30
CA THR A 60 7.13 -4.73 12.96
C THR A 60 7.61 -5.36 14.26
N THR A 61 6.68 -5.98 14.99
CA THR A 61 6.97 -6.73 16.23
C THR A 61 6.56 -8.20 16.15
N GLY A 62 6.21 -8.70 14.97
CA GLY A 62 5.77 -10.08 14.77
C GLY A 62 5.28 -10.36 13.36
N ALA A 63 6.10 -10.00 12.34
CA ALA A 63 5.75 -10.28 10.95
C ALA A 63 5.92 -11.75 10.58
N THR A 64 5.12 -12.20 9.62
CA THR A 64 5.33 -13.47 8.92
C THR A 64 5.27 -13.25 7.43
N VAL A 65 6.18 -13.87 6.68
CA VAL A 65 6.26 -13.74 5.22
C VAL A 65 6.50 -15.12 4.62
N ASP A 66 5.66 -15.51 3.67
CA ASP A 66 5.93 -16.62 2.75
C ASP A 66 6.35 -16.03 1.39
N PRO A 67 7.67 -15.81 1.14
CA PRO A 67 8.17 -14.95 0.07
C PRO A 67 8.16 -15.63 -1.30
N ILE A 68 7.00 -16.13 -1.71
CA ILE A 68 6.72 -16.69 -3.03
C ILE A 68 5.49 -16.03 -3.64
N ALA A 69 5.37 -16.05 -4.96
CA ALA A 69 4.14 -15.64 -5.63
C ALA A 69 2.97 -16.54 -5.19
N GLY A 70 1.89 -15.93 -4.72
CA GLY A 70 0.75 -16.63 -4.12
C GLY A 70 0.88 -16.91 -2.62
N GLY A 71 2.01 -16.64 -2.00
CA GLY A 71 2.18 -16.63 -0.55
C GLY A 71 1.55 -15.39 0.09
N GLU A 72 1.74 -15.24 1.39
CA GLU A 72 1.16 -14.13 2.17
C GLU A 72 2.21 -13.39 2.99
N ILE A 73 1.97 -12.12 3.21
CA ILE A 73 2.69 -11.25 4.13
C ILE A 73 1.73 -10.76 5.21
N HIS A 74 2.15 -10.87 6.49
CA HIS A 74 1.42 -10.36 7.64
C HIS A 74 2.34 -9.49 8.48
N PHE A 75 1.94 -8.26 8.67
CA PHE A 75 2.58 -7.29 9.56
C PHE A 75 1.82 -7.25 10.87
N ARG A 76 2.52 -7.28 11.99
CA ARG A 76 1.96 -7.09 13.33
C ARG A 76 2.78 -6.07 14.09
N TRP A 77 2.07 -5.16 14.72
CA TRP A 77 2.65 -4.17 15.61
C TRP A 77 2.02 -4.33 17.00
N LYS A 78 2.85 -4.31 18.03
CA LYS A 78 2.42 -4.30 19.41
C LYS A 78 3.21 -3.26 20.17
N ASP A 79 2.50 -2.28 20.74
CA ASP A 79 3.10 -1.16 21.49
C ASP A 79 4.24 -0.45 20.70
N HIS A 80 4.02 -0.28 19.39
CA HIS A 80 5.02 0.20 18.45
C HIS A 80 5.04 1.73 18.38
N GLY A 81 6.26 2.31 18.36
CA GLY A 81 6.48 3.74 18.23
C GLY A 81 6.01 4.57 19.43
N LEU A 82 6.00 5.90 19.27
CA LEU A 82 5.67 6.84 20.35
C LEU A 82 4.21 6.76 20.81
N GLU A 83 3.31 6.35 19.92
CA GLU A 83 1.88 6.28 20.18
C GLU A 83 1.43 4.90 20.70
N ASN A 84 2.38 3.98 20.94
CA ASN A 84 2.10 2.60 21.35
C ASN A 84 1.08 1.90 20.43
N TYR A 85 1.26 2.07 19.12
CA TYR A 85 0.35 1.50 18.13
C TYR A 85 0.31 -0.03 18.22
N THR A 86 -0.89 -0.58 18.27
CA THR A 86 -1.13 -2.02 18.20
C THR A 86 -2.11 -2.31 17.07
N GLY A 87 -1.72 -3.17 16.14
CA GLY A 87 -2.54 -3.52 14.97
C GLY A 87 -1.88 -4.54 14.07
N GLU A 88 -2.58 -4.89 13.02
CA GLU A 88 -2.09 -5.81 11.98
C GLU A 88 -2.56 -5.38 10.60
N ASN A 89 -1.78 -5.74 9.59
CA ASN A 89 -2.11 -5.58 8.19
C ASN A 89 -1.46 -6.71 7.40
N GLY A 90 -1.81 -6.87 6.13
CA GLY A 90 -1.19 -7.87 5.27
C GLY A 90 -2.07 -8.25 4.09
N GLY A 91 -1.59 -9.23 3.33
CA GLY A 91 -2.30 -9.77 2.18
C GLY A 91 -1.40 -10.59 1.26
N PRO A 92 -1.88 -10.87 0.04
CA PRO A 92 -1.20 -11.76 -0.88
C PRO A 92 0.09 -11.15 -1.46
N ILE A 93 1.10 -11.98 -1.60
CA ILE A 93 2.32 -11.67 -2.35
C ILE A 93 2.06 -12.00 -3.83
N LEU A 94 2.24 -11.02 -4.69
CA LEU A 94 2.01 -11.15 -6.13
C LEU A 94 3.29 -11.57 -6.85
N GLU A 95 4.44 -11.09 -6.39
CA GLU A 95 5.74 -11.40 -6.98
C GLU A 95 6.84 -11.36 -5.91
N ALA A 96 7.76 -12.36 -5.96
CA ALA A 96 8.91 -12.42 -5.09
C ALA A 96 10.12 -12.94 -5.88
N ARG A 97 10.89 -12.01 -6.46
CA ARG A 97 12.14 -12.30 -7.18
C ARG A 97 13.33 -11.76 -6.40
N ARG A 98 13.92 -12.61 -5.55
CA ARG A 98 15.08 -12.25 -4.75
C ARG A 98 16.35 -12.16 -5.62
N PRO A 99 17.15 -11.10 -5.52
CA PRO A 99 16.97 -9.90 -4.69
C PRO A 99 16.45 -8.69 -5.48
N GLU A 100 15.68 -8.88 -6.56
CA GLU A 100 15.38 -7.85 -7.57
C GLU A 100 14.07 -7.11 -7.31
N ARG A 101 13.02 -7.86 -6.93
CA ARG A 101 11.66 -7.31 -6.88
C ARG A 101 10.79 -8.03 -5.86
N PHE A 102 9.95 -7.26 -5.13
CA PHE A 102 8.95 -7.78 -4.21
C PHE A 102 7.64 -7.00 -4.36
N VAL A 103 6.53 -7.71 -4.63
CA VAL A 103 5.23 -7.10 -4.87
C VAL A 103 4.19 -7.80 -4.00
N PHE A 104 3.42 -7.01 -3.27
CA PHE A 104 2.34 -7.53 -2.43
C PHE A 104 1.15 -6.56 -2.40
N ARG A 105 0.03 -7.04 -1.91
CA ARG A 105 -1.14 -6.22 -1.60
C ARG A 105 -1.37 -6.21 -0.10
N TRP A 106 -1.87 -5.10 0.39
CA TRP A 106 -2.30 -4.96 1.76
C TRP A 106 -3.50 -4.03 1.89
N LYS A 107 -4.11 -3.98 3.09
CA LYS A 107 -5.27 -3.11 3.30
C LYS A 107 -4.84 -1.65 3.35
N ALA A 108 -5.61 -0.78 2.70
CA ALA A 108 -5.56 0.66 2.95
C ALA A 108 -5.82 0.96 4.44
N ASP A 109 -5.47 2.15 4.91
CA ASP A 109 -5.64 2.50 6.34
C ASP A 109 -7.11 2.47 6.77
N SER A 110 -8.03 2.82 5.87
CA SER A 110 -9.48 2.67 6.08
C SER A 110 -9.93 1.22 6.24
N GLY A 111 -9.13 0.24 5.78
CA GLY A 111 -9.45 -1.19 5.79
C GLY A 111 -10.47 -1.64 4.75
N SER A 112 -10.98 -0.73 3.91
CA SER A 112 -12.10 -0.99 3.00
C SER A 112 -11.68 -1.63 1.66
N TYR A 113 -10.43 -1.46 1.24
CA TYR A 113 -9.89 -1.99 -0.01
C TYR A 113 -8.40 -2.33 0.10
N LEU A 114 -7.84 -2.93 -0.95
CA LEU A 114 -6.41 -3.27 -1.02
C LEU A 114 -5.69 -2.34 -1.99
N THR A 115 -4.51 -1.86 -1.56
CA THR A 115 -3.52 -1.23 -2.43
C THR A 115 -2.46 -2.24 -2.85
N THR A 116 -1.70 -1.93 -3.89
CA THR A 116 -0.56 -2.73 -4.35
C THR A 116 0.73 -1.98 -4.06
N VAL A 117 1.67 -2.67 -3.43
CA VAL A 117 3.02 -2.18 -3.15
C VAL A 117 4.00 -2.93 -4.03
N GLU A 118 4.81 -2.19 -4.77
CA GLU A 118 5.92 -2.70 -5.57
C GLU A 118 7.23 -2.15 -5.04
N ILE A 119 8.21 -3.02 -4.86
CA ILE A 119 9.55 -2.64 -4.39
C ILE A 119 10.58 -3.26 -5.32
N ASP A 120 11.34 -2.41 -5.99
CA ASP A 120 12.46 -2.78 -6.83
C ASP A 120 13.79 -2.50 -6.13
N PHE A 121 14.75 -3.42 -6.30
CA PHE A 121 16.08 -3.36 -5.70
C PHE A 121 17.13 -3.35 -6.81
N THR A 122 17.74 -2.21 -7.07
CA THR A 122 18.73 -2.05 -8.13
C THR A 122 20.12 -1.90 -7.54
N PRO A 123 21.05 -2.85 -7.83
CA PRO A 123 22.43 -2.73 -7.37
C PRO A 123 23.13 -1.54 -8.05
N VAL A 124 23.89 -0.79 -7.24
CA VAL A 124 24.75 0.29 -7.70
C VAL A 124 26.11 0.20 -7.01
N ALA A 125 27.12 0.93 -7.48
CA ALA A 125 28.48 0.86 -6.91
C ALA A 125 28.54 1.16 -5.40
N SER A 126 27.62 2.00 -4.88
CA SER A 126 27.58 2.41 -3.46
C SER A 126 26.56 1.66 -2.60
N GLY A 127 25.90 0.63 -3.14
CA GLY A 127 24.88 -0.14 -2.43
C GLY A 127 23.70 -0.56 -3.31
N THR A 128 22.49 -0.37 -2.80
CA THR A 128 21.24 -0.73 -3.49
C THR A 128 20.31 0.47 -3.53
N VAL A 129 19.80 0.81 -4.70
CA VAL A 129 18.69 1.74 -4.83
C VAL A 129 17.39 0.95 -4.62
N VAL A 130 16.65 1.32 -3.59
CA VAL A 130 15.31 0.81 -3.32
C VAL A 130 14.31 1.79 -3.91
N LYS A 131 13.53 1.34 -4.88
CA LYS A 131 12.40 2.10 -5.41
C LYS A 131 11.11 1.46 -4.92
N LEU A 132 10.27 2.24 -4.23
CA LEU A 132 8.98 1.82 -3.74
C LEU A 132 7.88 2.58 -4.46
N MET A 133 6.85 1.85 -4.86
CA MET A 133 5.63 2.41 -5.43
C MET A 133 4.42 1.76 -4.76
N GLU A 134 3.42 2.57 -4.37
CA GLU A 134 2.12 2.08 -3.91
C GLU A 134 1.01 2.79 -4.67
N TYR A 135 0.02 2.01 -5.15
CA TYR A 135 -1.09 2.48 -5.96
C TYR A 135 -2.37 1.66 -5.73
N GLY A 136 -3.47 2.11 -6.35
CA GLY A 136 -4.77 1.45 -6.22
C GLY A 136 -5.65 2.09 -5.15
N TYR A 137 -5.44 3.38 -4.87
CA TYR A 137 -6.28 4.15 -3.95
C TYR A 137 -7.63 4.48 -4.59
N GLU A 138 -8.71 4.41 -3.82
CA GLU A 138 -10.02 4.85 -4.27
C GLU A 138 -10.05 6.36 -4.54
N ASP A 139 -10.71 6.78 -5.61
CA ASP A 139 -10.96 8.20 -5.88
C ASP A 139 -12.13 8.71 -5.05
N SER A 140 -11.86 8.90 -3.77
CA SER A 140 -12.80 9.33 -2.76
C SER A 140 -12.09 10.17 -1.68
N PRO A 141 -12.81 10.93 -0.84
CA PRO A 141 -12.20 11.62 0.30
C PRO A 141 -11.45 10.67 1.26
N VAL A 142 -11.96 9.47 1.45
CA VAL A 142 -11.32 8.44 2.29
C VAL A 142 -10.05 7.95 1.61
N GLY A 143 -10.10 7.60 0.32
CA GLY A 143 -8.91 7.17 -0.43
C GLY A 143 -7.84 8.26 -0.54
N MET A 144 -8.23 9.55 -0.58
CA MET A 144 -7.28 10.65 -0.50
C MET A 144 -6.58 10.69 0.87
N GLN A 145 -7.32 10.48 1.95
CA GLN A 145 -6.72 10.43 3.29
C GLN A 145 -5.75 9.23 3.43
N ASP A 146 -6.16 8.04 2.96
CA ASP A 146 -5.32 6.85 2.92
C ASP A 146 -4.01 7.13 2.15
N PHE A 147 -4.10 7.78 0.98
CA PHE A 147 -2.95 8.17 0.17
C PHE A 147 -1.99 9.12 0.93
N LEU A 148 -2.51 10.16 1.59
CA LEU A 148 -1.70 11.11 2.35
C LEU A 148 -1.01 10.45 3.55
N ASN A 149 -1.70 9.56 4.25
CA ASN A 149 -1.14 8.78 5.35
C ASN A 149 0.02 7.89 4.86
N ARG A 150 -0.13 7.26 3.69
CA ARG A 150 0.91 6.41 3.09
C ARG A 150 2.13 7.19 2.65
N VAL A 151 1.95 8.39 2.10
CA VAL A 151 3.09 9.28 1.78
C VAL A 151 3.96 9.51 3.02
N THR A 152 3.34 9.85 4.14
CA THR A 152 4.07 10.07 5.41
C THR A 152 4.66 8.77 5.96
N GLY A 153 3.87 7.69 5.99
CA GLY A 153 4.28 6.39 6.51
C GLY A 153 5.48 5.80 5.77
N TRP A 154 5.46 5.79 4.44
CA TRP A 154 6.57 5.25 3.65
C TRP A 154 7.86 6.09 3.74
N ALA A 155 7.75 7.42 3.85
CA ALA A 155 8.92 8.28 4.07
C ALA A 155 9.63 7.94 5.38
N GLN A 156 8.87 7.70 6.45
CA GLN A 156 9.39 7.26 7.74
C GLN A 156 9.95 5.84 7.65
N ALA A 157 9.19 4.89 7.11
CA ALA A 157 9.58 3.50 7.00
C ALA A 157 10.90 3.30 6.23
N LEU A 158 11.08 3.97 5.09
CA LEU A 158 12.33 3.88 4.34
C LEU A 158 13.53 4.50 5.08
N THR A 159 13.29 5.48 5.93
CA THR A 159 14.31 6.03 6.83
C THR A 159 14.73 4.99 7.88
N LEU A 160 13.78 4.33 8.53
CA LEU A 160 14.04 3.26 9.50
C LEU A 160 14.77 2.08 8.85
N LEU A 161 14.35 1.66 7.65
CA LEU A 161 15.04 0.62 6.88
C LEU A 161 16.54 0.97 6.70
N LYS A 162 16.83 2.22 6.30
CA LYS A 162 18.23 2.65 6.15
C LYS A 162 19.00 2.55 7.45
N PHE A 163 18.48 3.06 8.56
CA PHE A 163 19.15 3.00 9.85
C PHE A 163 19.37 1.55 10.31
N TYR A 164 18.41 0.69 10.09
CA TYR A 164 18.53 -0.73 10.41
C TYR A 164 19.60 -1.40 9.56
N VAL A 165 19.53 -1.28 8.25
CA VAL A 165 20.43 -2.00 7.33
C VAL A 165 21.85 -1.45 7.40
N GLU A 166 22.04 -0.13 7.44
CA GLU A 166 23.37 0.50 7.41
C GLU A 166 24.05 0.52 8.78
N HIS A 167 23.30 0.59 9.88
CA HIS A 167 23.84 0.82 11.22
C HIS A 167 23.37 -0.19 12.27
N GLY A 168 22.49 -1.13 11.94
CA GLY A 168 21.98 -2.13 12.87
C GLY A 168 21.05 -1.55 13.96
N VAL A 169 20.52 -0.35 13.75
CA VAL A 169 19.57 0.28 14.69
C VAL A 169 18.23 -0.42 14.57
N LYS A 170 17.76 -1.01 15.67
CA LYS A 170 16.43 -1.62 15.77
C LYS A 170 15.43 -0.63 16.34
N TYR A 171 14.20 -0.75 15.88
CA TYR A 171 13.07 0.05 16.33
C TYR A 171 12.04 -0.79 17.06
#